data_112ea1d52e0d1570f8f90021b3d42ccc
#
_entry.id   112ea1d52e0d1570f8f90021b3d42ccc
#
_cell.length_a   1.000
_cell.length_b   1.000
_cell.length_c   1.000
_cell.angle_alpha   90.00
_cell.angle_beta   90.00
_cell.angle_gamma   90.00
#
_symmetry.space_group_name_H-M   'P 1'
#
loop_
_entity.id
_entity.type
_entity.pdbx_description
1 polymer ?
#
loop_
_entity_poly.entity_id
_entity_poly.type
_entity_poly.pdbx_seq_one_letter_code
_entity_poly.pdbx_strand_id
1 'polypeptide(L)'
;MLALPFLLLIINDPLIFLPLIAMHLIFFSTLIMIQSMRGKTANQVGTINWNYLKRCLGIMIIPKMAGIIGLLTLPPVIMSSIILFIVLVYAIGYIVNRPIEIKTKYQEYGFLGLGAYVSGTSLTGAPLIIPVVAARVAKHELRNTLFVLWWILTSIKLISFVMVGVDLQLIHHVWLLPCSFVGHVLGDRMHSYLVKQETPAFYRVLGIALVVVSLTGLVKPFIFG
;
A
#
# COMPACT_ATOMS: atom_id res chain seq x y z
N MET A 1 3.12 2.85 -3.93
CA MET A 1 2.71 1.45 -4.15
C MET A 1 3.01 0.97 -5.58
N LEU A 2 2.67 1.74 -6.62
CA LEU A 2 2.94 1.35 -8.02
C LEU A 2 4.43 1.24 -8.37
N ALA A 3 5.29 2.00 -7.71
CA ALA A 3 6.74 1.95 -7.95
C ALA A 3 7.40 0.62 -7.52
N LEU A 4 6.78 -0.12 -6.60
CA LEU A 4 7.35 -1.32 -6.02
C LEU A 4 7.71 -2.41 -7.03
N PRO A 5 6.81 -2.83 -7.97
CA PRO A 5 7.18 -3.86 -8.94
C PRO A 5 8.28 -3.39 -9.91
N PHE A 6 8.34 -2.10 -10.24
CA PHE A 6 9.43 -1.53 -11.05
C PHE A 6 10.77 -1.55 -10.31
N LEU A 7 10.75 -1.22 -9.02
CA LEU A 7 11.94 -1.29 -8.18
C LEU A 7 12.45 -2.73 -8.04
N LEU A 8 11.56 -3.73 -7.92
CA LEU A 8 11.93 -5.13 -7.87
C LEU A 8 12.56 -5.65 -9.17
N LEU A 9 12.28 -5.04 -10.33
CA LEU A 9 12.99 -5.36 -11.57
C LEU A 9 14.46 -4.92 -11.54
N ILE A 10 14.76 -3.84 -10.84
CA ILE A 10 16.10 -3.24 -10.78
C ILE A 10 16.87 -3.82 -9.58
N ILE A 11 16.24 -3.84 -8.41
CA ILE A 11 16.81 -4.23 -7.12
C ILE A 11 16.08 -5.50 -6.66
N ASN A 12 16.79 -6.63 -6.63
CA ASN A 12 16.20 -7.93 -6.29
C ASN A 12 15.89 -8.07 -4.78
N ASP A 13 16.41 -7.18 -3.93
CA ASP A 13 16.19 -7.23 -2.49
C ASP A 13 15.16 -6.18 -2.05
N PRO A 14 13.96 -6.61 -1.61
CA PRO A 14 12.94 -5.70 -1.13
C PRO A 14 13.32 -4.95 0.15
N LEU A 15 14.25 -5.47 0.97
CA LEU A 15 14.70 -4.81 2.20
C LEU A 15 15.53 -3.55 1.96
N ILE A 16 16.06 -3.35 0.74
CA ILE A 16 16.77 -2.13 0.38
C ILE A 16 15.82 -0.95 0.20
N PHE A 17 14.68 -1.13 -0.46
CA PHE A 17 13.80 -0.01 -0.81
C PHE A 17 12.49 0.06 0.01
N LEU A 18 12.05 -1.03 0.63
CA LEU A 18 10.83 -1.00 1.46
C LEU A 18 10.95 -0.07 2.67
N PRO A 19 12.10 0.05 3.36
CA PRO A 19 12.26 1.04 4.42
C PRO A 19 12.07 2.48 3.91
N LEU A 20 12.63 2.81 2.73
CA LEU A 20 12.47 4.11 2.09
C LEU A 20 11.00 4.41 1.79
N ILE A 21 10.29 3.47 1.15
CA ILE A 21 8.87 3.62 0.84
C ILE A 21 8.05 3.78 2.12
N ALA A 22 8.34 3.01 3.17
CA ALA A 22 7.63 3.07 4.44
C ALA A 22 7.80 4.44 5.13
N MET A 23 9.01 4.98 5.15
CA MET A 23 9.29 6.30 5.73
C MET A 23 8.59 7.42 4.95
N HIS A 24 8.63 7.41 3.62
CA HIS A 24 7.89 8.37 2.79
C HIS A 24 6.38 8.25 3.02
N LEU A 25 5.86 7.04 3.15
CA LEU A 25 4.44 6.81 3.40
C LEU A 25 4.00 7.41 4.74
N ILE A 26 4.80 7.24 5.81
CA ILE A 26 4.52 7.88 7.11
C ILE A 26 4.58 9.40 6.99
N PHE A 27 5.62 9.93 6.34
CA PHE A 27 5.78 11.37 6.17
C PHE A 27 4.56 12.00 5.46
N PHE A 28 4.21 11.50 4.28
CA PHE A 28 3.09 12.04 3.50
C PHE A 28 1.73 11.76 4.15
N SER A 29 1.54 10.62 4.81
CA SER A 29 0.31 10.35 5.56
C SER A 29 0.13 11.34 6.71
N THR A 30 1.22 11.63 7.44
CA THR A 30 1.21 12.64 8.51
C THR A 30 0.91 14.03 7.97
N LEU A 31 1.54 14.41 6.84
CA LEU A 31 1.29 15.69 6.18
C LEU A 31 -0.19 15.84 5.81
N ILE A 32 -0.78 14.83 5.17
CA ILE A 32 -2.18 14.83 4.75
C ILE A 32 -3.11 14.89 5.97
N MET A 33 -2.80 14.15 7.04
CA MET A 33 -3.58 14.19 8.28
C MET A 33 -3.55 15.59 8.89
N ILE A 34 -2.38 16.25 9.00
CA ILE A 34 -2.26 17.62 9.53
C ILE A 34 -3.04 18.61 8.66
N GLN A 35 -2.93 18.50 7.34
CA GLN A 35 -3.68 19.36 6.42
C GLN A 35 -5.19 19.16 6.56
N SER A 36 -5.66 17.93 6.71
CA SER A 36 -7.07 17.60 6.93
C SER A 36 -7.59 18.16 8.26
N MET A 37 -6.76 18.16 9.30
CA MET A 37 -7.13 18.74 10.61
C MET A 37 -7.10 20.27 10.61
N ARG A 38 -6.26 20.90 9.80
CA ARG A 38 -6.13 22.36 9.67
C ARG A 38 -7.13 22.99 8.69
N GLY A 39 -7.85 22.18 7.92
CA GLY A 39 -8.87 22.65 6.96
C GLY A 39 -9.95 23.46 7.67
N LYS A 40 -10.04 24.75 7.34
CA LYS A 40 -10.84 25.78 8.04
C LYS A 40 -12.36 25.69 7.81
N THR A 41 -12.86 24.68 7.13
CA THR A 41 -14.30 24.55 6.87
C THR A 41 -14.86 23.42 7.70
N ALA A 42 -15.73 23.73 8.65
CA ALA A 42 -16.36 22.80 9.59
C ALA A 42 -17.03 21.58 8.92
N ASN A 43 -17.36 21.67 7.63
CA ASN A 43 -17.94 20.59 6.84
C ASN A 43 -16.89 19.69 6.15
N GLN A 44 -15.59 19.97 6.28
CA GLN A 44 -14.49 19.21 5.64
C GLN A 44 -13.53 18.55 6.65
N VAL A 45 -13.73 18.74 7.95
CA VAL A 45 -13.00 17.98 8.97
C VAL A 45 -13.53 16.56 8.93
N GLY A 46 -12.92 15.74 8.09
CA GLY A 46 -13.28 14.33 8.00
C GLY A 46 -13.02 13.66 9.34
N THR A 47 -14.07 13.17 9.97
CA THR A 47 -14.01 12.41 11.20
C THR A 47 -13.33 11.06 10.93
N ILE A 48 -12.76 10.46 11.96
CA ILE A 48 -12.16 9.12 11.91
C ILE A 48 -13.13 8.15 12.59
N ASN A 49 -13.46 7.06 11.94
CA ASN A 49 -14.24 6.00 12.57
C ASN A 49 -13.37 5.13 13.47
N TRP A 50 -13.13 5.59 14.69
CA TRP A 50 -12.26 4.93 15.66
C TRP A 50 -12.74 3.52 16.05
N ASN A 51 -14.05 3.30 16.12
CA ASN A 51 -14.60 2.00 16.49
C ASN A 51 -14.28 0.95 15.42
N TYR A 52 -14.49 1.30 14.16
CA TYR A 52 -14.18 0.41 13.06
C TYR A 52 -12.65 0.24 12.87
N LEU A 53 -11.88 1.32 13.04
CA LEU A 53 -10.42 1.30 12.99
C LEU A 53 -9.82 0.31 14.00
N LYS A 54 -10.26 0.37 15.26
CA LYS A 54 -9.80 -0.56 16.30
C LYS A 54 -10.13 -2.01 15.96
N ARG A 55 -11.33 -2.26 15.41
CA ARG A 55 -11.74 -3.59 14.95
C ARG A 55 -10.86 -4.08 13.80
N CYS A 56 -10.59 -3.24 12.80
CA CYS A 56 -9.68 -3.57 11.71
C CYS A 56 -8.29 -3.93 12.23
N LEU A 57 -7.72 -3.10 13.11
CA LEU A 57 -6.40 -3.36 13.69
C LEU A 57 -6.35 -4.69 14.44
N GLY A 58 -7.39 -5.01 15.25
CA GLY A 58 -7.45 -6.28 15.95
C GLY A 58 -7.41 -7.51 15.03
N ILE A 59 -8.01 -7.41 13.84
CA ILE A 59 -7.99 -8.50 12.84
C ILE A 59 -6.64 -8.52 12.10
N MET A 60 -6.08 -7.35 11.82
CA MET A 60 -4.97 -7.17 10.88
C MET A 60 -3.58 -7.36 11.52
N ILE A 61 -3.42 -7.16 12.82
CA ILE A 61 -2.10 -7.18 13.48
C ILE A 61 -1.42 -8.53 13.30
N ILE A 62 -2.11 -9.66 13.59
CA ILE A 62 -1.52 -10.99 13.52
C ILE A 62 -1.08 -11.34 12.09
N PRO A 63 -1.94 -11.27 11.06
CA PRO A 63 -1.52 -11.54 9.69
C PRO A 63 -0.41 -10.61 9.20
N LYS A 64 -0.44 -9.34 9.64
CA LYS A 64 0.60 -8.38 9.29
C LYS A 64 1.96 -8.77 9.88
N MET A 65 2.00 -9.17 11.15
CA MET A 65 3.23 -9.64 11.79
C MET A 65 3.77 -10.89 11.08
N ALA A 66 2.91 -11.83 10.69
CA ALA A 66 3.32 -12.98 9.89
C ALA A 66 3.93 -12.56 8.53
N GLY A 67 3.35 -11.56 7.86
CA GLY A 67 3.92 -10.99 6.63
C GLY A 67 5.28 -10.31 6.84
N ILE A 68 5.46 -9.58 7.93
CA ILE A 68 6.74 -8.94 8.27
C ILE A 68 7.81 -9.99 8.60
N ILE A 69 7.47 -10.99 9.40
CA ILE A 69 8.39 -12.10 9.72
C ILE A 69 8.80 -12.83 8.44
N GLY A 70 7.85 -13.14 7.55
CA GLY A 70 8.16 -13.72 6.25
C GLY A 70 9.11 -12.87 5.43
N LEU A 71 8.91 -11.53 5.40
CA LEU A 71 9.81 -10.60 4.70
C LEU A 71 11.24 -10.61 5.28
N LEU A 72 11.37 -10.73 6.59
CA LEU A 72 12.66 -10.66 7.28
C LEU A 72 13.41 -12.00 7.30
N THR A 73 12.73 -13.12 7.11
CA THR A 73 13.31 -14.46 7.25
C THR A 73 13.49 -15.20 5.92
N LEU A 74 12.67 -14.91 4.92
CA LEU A 74 12.75 -15.57 3.63
C LEU A 74 13.85 -14.95 2.75
N PRO A 75 14.51 -15.78 1.90
CA PRO A 75 15.46 -15.28 0.92
C PRO A 75 14.84 -14.21 0.01
N PRO A 76 15.61 -13.16 -0.37
CA PRO A 76 15.10 -12.03 -1.17
C PRO A 76 14.41 -12.46 -2.47
N VAL A 77 14.93 -13.49 -3.16
CA VAL A 77 14.35 -14.02 -4.41
C VAL A 77 12.96 -14.58 -4.18
N ILE A 78 12.76 -15.38 -3.12
CA ILE A 78 11.45 -15.95 -2.78
C ILE A 78 10.48 -14.83 -2.42
N MET A 79 10.91 -13.90 -1.59
CA MET A 79 10.05 -12.79 -1.15
C MET A 79 9.68 -11.88 -2.33
N SER A 80 10.63 -11.54 -3.21
CA SER A 80 10.37 -10.76 -4.41
C SER A 80 9.36 -11.47 -5.33
N SER A 81 9.49 -12.79 -5.49
CA SER A 81 8.54 -13.59 -6.27
C SER A 81 7.13 -13.57 -5.68
N ILE A 82 7.00 -13.69 -4.35
CA ILE A 82 5.72 -13.59 -3.65
C ILE A 82 5.09 -12.21 -3.88
N ILE A 83 5.87 -11.14 -3.73
CA ILE A 83 5.41 -9.77 -3.94
C ILE A 83 4.94 -9.55 -5.38
N LEU A 84 5.73 -9.99 -6.37
CA LEU A 84 5.39 -9.85 -7.79
C LEU A 84 4.14 -10.67 -8.16
N PHE A 85 3.99 -11.86 -7.60
CA PHE A 85 2.79 -12.68 -7.76
C PHE A 85 1.54 -11.96 -7.21
N ILE A 86 1.64 -11.37 -6.03
CA ILE A 86 0.55 -10.59 -5.43
C ILE A 86 0.19 -9.39 -6.33
N VAL A 87 1.20 -8.67 -6.84
CA VAL A 87 0.99 -7.54 -7.76
C VAL A 87 0.32 -8.01 -9.06
N LEU A 88 0.71 -9.17 -9.58
CA LEU A 88 0.10 -9.78 -10.77
C LEU A 88 -1.39 -10.04 -10.58
N VAL A 89 -1.78 -10.61 -9.43
CA VAL A 89 -3.20 -10.84 -9.10
C VAL A 89 -3.99 -9.53 -9.06
N TYR A 90 -3.44 -8.47 -8.46
CA TYR A 90 -4.07 -7.14 -8.47
C TYR A 90 -4.17 -6.54 -9.87
N ALA A 91 -3.12 -6.68 -10.66
CA ALA A 91 -3.08 -6.18 -12.02
C ALA A 91 -4.18 -6.79 -12.90
N ILE A 92 -4.43 -8.09 -12.76
CA ILE A 92 -5.54 -8.78 -13.41
C ILE A 92 -6.87 -8.21 -12.94
N GLY A 93 -7.03 -7.95 -11.63
CA GLY A 93 -8.22 -7.32 -11.07
C GLY A 93 -8.52 -5.94 -11.70
N TYR A 94 -7.49 -5.12 -11.92
CA TYR A 94 -7.64 -3.83 -12.63
C TYR A 94 -8.05 -3.97 -14.10
N ILE A 95 -7.54 -4.99 -14.80
CA ILE A 95 -7.90 -5.25 -16.21
C ILE A 95 -9.37 -5.69 -16.32
N VAL A 96 -9.79 -6.59 -15.43
CA VAL A 96 -11.16 -7.17 -15.43
C VAL A 96 -12.20 -6.12 -14.97
N ASN A 97 -11.76 -5.05 -14.29
CA ASN A 97 -12.62 -3.97 -13.79
C ASN A 97 -13.84 -4.46 -12.99
N ARG A 98 -13.66 -5.51 -12.20
CA ARG A 98 -14.73 -6.02 -11.31
C ARG A 98 -14.48 -5.51 -9.89
N PRO A 99 -15.37 -4.68 -9.33
CA PRO A 99 -15.24 -4.24 -7.94
C PRO A 99 -15.42 -5.44 -7.00
N ILE A 100 -14.61 -5.47 -5.94
CA ILE A 100 -14.74 -6.47 -4.89
C ILE A 100 -15.93 -6.06 -4.02
N GLU A 101 -17.03 -6.84 -4.09
CA GLU A 101 -18.19 -6.64 -3.24
C GLU A 101 -18.07 -7.47 -1.96
N ILE A 102 -18.14 -6.79 -0.81
CA ILE A 102 -18.08 -7.42 0.51
C ILE A 102 -19.50 -7.64 1.02
N LYS A 103 -19.99 -8.88 0.94
CA LYS A 103 -21.37 -9.25 1.33
C LYS A 103 -21.45 -9.85 2.74
N THR A 104 -20.42 -10.59 3.16
CA THR A 104 -20.44 -11.34 4.42
C THR A 104 -19.32 -10.90 5.37
N LYS A 105 -19.52 -11.15 6.69
CA LYS A 105 -18.49 -10.91 7.71
C LYS A 105 -17.23 -11.78 7.49
N TYR A 106 -17.41 -13.00 7.00
CA TYR A 106 -16.27 -13.90 6.71
C TYR A 106 -15.40 -13.35 5.58
N GLN A 107 -16.01 -12.78 4.53
CA GLN A 107 -15.27 -12.08 3.47
C GLN A 107 -14.52 -10.86 4.05
N GLU A 108 -15.16 -10.07 4.90
CA GLU A 108 -14.51 -8.94 5.59
C GLU A 108 -13.24 -9.38 6.32
N TYR A 109 -13.33 -10.43 7.16
CA TYR A 109 -12.16 -10.95 7.89
C TYR A 109 -11.09 -11.53 6.96
N GLY A 110 -11.49 -12.28 5.94
CA GLY A 110 -10.58 -12.84 4.95
C GLY A 110 -9.81 -11.77 4.19
N PHE A 111 -10.50 -10.76 3.66
CA PHE A 111 -9.86 -9.67 2.90
C PHE A 111 -9.00 -8.77 3.78
N LEU A 112 -9.42 -8.46 5.02
CA LEU A 112 -8.59 -7.70 5.96
C LEU A 112 -7.34 -8.50 6.36
N GLY A 113 -7.47 -9.80 6.63
CA GLY A 113 -6.34 -10.65 6.98
C GLY A 113 -5.34 -10.79 5.84
N LEU A 114 -5.82 -11.12 4.62
CA LEU A 114 -4.97 -11.19 3.43
C LEU A 114 -4.34 -9.83 3.11
N GLY A 115 -5.11 -8.74 3.15
CA GLY A 115 -4.61 -7.39 2.92
C GLY A 115 -3.55 -6.98 3.96
N ALA A 116 -3.71 -7.40 5.21
CA ALA A 116 -2.73 -7.16 6.27
C ALA A 116 -1.43 -7.96 6.03
N TYR A 117 -1.53 -9.24 5.68
CA TYR A 117 -0.38 -10.07 5.32
C TYR A 117 0.40 -9.45 4.15
N VAL A 118 -0.31 -9.11 3.07
CA VAL A 118 0.27 -8.44 1.90
C VAL A 118 0.88 -7.08 2.28
N SER A 119 0.21 -6.30 3.12
CA SER A 119 0.79 -5.06 3.66
C SER A 119 2.03 -5.30 4.53
N GLY A 120 2.10 -6.45 5.21
CA GLY A 120 3.29 -6.90 5.96
C GLY A 120 4.47 -7.19 5.04
N THR A 121 4.26 -7.91 3.95
CA THR A 121 5.32 -8.27 2.97
C THR A 121 5.73 -7.08 2.12
N SER A 122 4.79 -6.34 1.51
CA SER A 122 5.07 -5.43 0.40
C SER A 122 4.50 -4.02 0.50
N LEU A 123 3.80 -3.64 1.57
CA LEU A 123 3.05 -2.38 1.70
C LEU A 123 1.92 -2.19 0.67
N THR A 124 1.58 -3.20 -0.13
CA THR A 124 0.59 -3.11 -1.23
C THR A 124 -0.80 -3.67 -0.87
N GLY A 125 -1.13 -3.78 0.42
CA GLY A 125 -2.41 -4.33 0.87
C GLY A 125 -3.67 -3.49 0.56
N ALA A 126 -3.50 -2.25 0.10
CA ALA A 126 -4.60 -1.31 -0.14
C ALA A 126 -5.74 -1.85 -1.02
N PRO A 127 -5.50 -2.52 -2.16
CA PRO A 127 -6.58 -3.03 -3.01
C PRO A 127 -7.52 -4.03 -2.33
N LEU A 128 -7.05 -4.76 -1.30
CA LEU A 128 -7.89 -5.67 -0.51
C LEU A 128 -8.57 -4.95 0.66
N ILE A 129 -7.89 -3.96 1.26
CA ILE A 129 -8.35 -3.27 2.47
C ILE A 129 -9.39 -2.19 2.13
N ILE A 130 -9.16 -1.40 1.07
CA ILE A 130 -10.01 -0.25 0.71
C ILE A 130 -11.47 -0.66 0.48
N PRO A 131 -11.79 -1.69 -0.34
CA PRO A 131 -13.17 -2.08 -0.57
C PRO A 131 -13.90 -2.51 0.71
N VAL A 132 -13.19 -3.17 1.63
CA VAL A 132 -13.73 -3.61 2.91
C VAL A 132 -14.08 -2.42 3.78
N VAL A 133 -13.14 -1.48 3.95
CA VAL A 133 -13.36 -0.29 4.77
C VAL A 133 -14.44 0.61 4.14
N ALA A 134 -14.45 0.76 2.81
CA ALA A 134 -15.44 1.54 2.09
C ALA A 134 -16.88 0.99 2.22
N ALA A 135 -17.02 -0.33 2.38
CA ALA A 135 -18.33 -0.96 2.61
C ALA A 135 -18.88 -0.75 4.04
N ARG A 136 -18.05 -0.30 4.99
CA ARG A 136 -18.40 -0.23 6.42
C ARG A 136 -18.31 1.17 7.03
N VAL A 137 -17.61 2.07 6.39
CA VAL A 137 -17.34 3.42 6.88
C VAL A 137 -18.01 4.44 5.98
N ALA A 138 -18.56 5.50 6.57
CA ALA A 138 -19.20 6.57 5.81
C ALA A 138 -18.20 7.26 4.86
N LYS A 139 -18.66 7.70 3.68
CA LYS A 139 -17.80 8.29 2.64
C LYS A 139 -16.94 9.44 3.15
N HIS A 140 -17.47 10.28 4.05
CA HIS A 140 -16.74 11.41 4.62
C HIS A 140 -15.68 11.02 5.64
N GLU A 141 -15.81 9.83 6.28
CA GLU A 141 -14.83 9.29 7.25
C GLU A 141 -13.78 8.38 6.58
N LEU A 142 -14.09 7.84 5.40
CA LEU A 142 -13.31 6.79 4.73
C LEU A 142 -11.84 7.18 4.55
N ARG A 143 -11.60 8.36 3.97
CA ARG A 143 -10.25 8.84 3.66
C ARG A 143 -9.38 8.91 4.92
N ASN A 144 -9.87 9.57 5.96
CA ASN A 144 -9.10 9.79 7.18
C ASN A 144 -8.90 8.49 7.96
N THR A 145 -9.92 7.62 8.02
CA THR A 145 -9.81 6.30 8.66
C THR A 145 -8.75 5.44 7.96
N LEU A 146 -8.69 5.44 6.63
CA LEU A 146 -7.67 4.71 5.87
C LEU A 146 -6.26 5.29 6.09
N PHE A 147 -6.08 6.61 6.12
CA PHE A 147 -4.76 7.21 6.35
C PHE A 147 -4.23 6.87 7.73
N VAL A 148 -5.07 6.93 8.78
CA VAL A 148 -4.66 6.53 10.14
C VAL A 148 -4.35 5.04 10.19
N LEU A 149 -5.17 4.20 9.55
CA LEU A 149 -4.91 2.76 9.46
C LEU A 149 -3.54 2.48 8.84
N TRP A 150 -3.23 3.10 7.68
CA TRP A 150 -1.94 2.92 7.03
C TRP A 150 -0.79 3.49 7.82
N TRP A 151 -0.98 4.63 8.46
CA TRP A 151 0.04 5.20 9.34
C TRP A 151 0.43 4.21 10.45
N ILE A 152 -0.56 3.65 11.15
CA ILE A 152 -0.33 2.65 12.23
C ILE A 152 0.33 1.40 11.66
N LEU A 153 -0.20 0.84 10.58
CA LEU A 153 0.33 -0.38 9.98
C LEU A 153 1.77 -0.20 9.47
N THR A 154 2.09 0.96 8.92
CA THR A 154 3.45 1.26 8.44
C THR A 154 4.41 1.52 9.59
N SER A 155 3.95 2.17 10.67
CA SER A 155 4.73 2.36 11.89
C SER A 155 5.13 1.03 12.53
N ILE A 156 4.20 0.06 12.61
CA ILE A 156 4.51 -1.29 13.09
C ILE A 156 5.61 -1.92 12.25
N LYS A 157 5.56 -1.79 10.91
CA LYS A 157 6.58 -2.33 10.02
C LYS A 157 7.94 -1.64 10.21
N LEU A 158 7.98 -0.31 10.31
CA LEU A 158 9.22 0.42 10.54
C LEU A 158 9.85 0.08 11.89
N ILE A 159 9.04 -0.02 12.95
CA ILE A 159 9.52 -0.47 14.27
C ILE A 159 10.15 -1.86 14.14
N SER A 160 9.49 -2.79 13.43
CA SER A 160 10.04 -4.13 13.21
C SER A 160 11.38 -4.10 12.46
N PHE A 161 11.53 -3.22 11.47
CA PHE A 161 12.80 -3.04 10.74
C PHE A 161 13.91 -2.54 11.67
N VAL A 162 13.62 -1.54 12.51
CA VAL A 162 14.57 -1.02 13.49
C VAL A 162 14.99 -2.09 14.49
N MET A 163 14.03 -2.88 15.00
CA MET A 163 14.31 -3.94 15.99
C MET A 163 15.23 -5.05 15.45
N VAL A 164 15.16 -5.33 14.16
CA VAL A 164 15.98 -6.37 13.50
C VAL A 164 17.28 -5.78 12.92
N GLY A 165 17.47 -4.45 12.97
CA GLY A 165 18.68 -3.79 12.47
C GLY A 165 18.70 -3.63 10.94
N VAL A 166 17.55 -3.61 10.28
CA VAL A 166 17.46 -3.30 8.83
C VAL A 166 17.85 -1.84 8.62
N ASP A 167 18.75 -1.59 7.66
CA ASP A 167 19.18 -0.24 7.30
C ASP A 167 18.00 0.57 6.74
N LEU A 168 17.67 1.67 7.39
CA LEU A 168 16.56 2.55 6.99
C LEU A 168 16.94 3.48 5.84
N GLN A 169 18.17 3.45 5.34
CA GLN A 169 18.60 4.24 4.17
C GLN A 169 18.38 5.75 4.36
N LEU A 170 18.64 6.29 5.56
CA LEU A 170 18.28 7.67 5.94
C LEU A 170 18.86 8.73 5.00
N ILE A 171 20.10 8.53 4.51
CA ILE A 171 20.75 9.45 3.56
C ILE A 171 19.98 9.50 2.24
N HIS A 172 19.58 8.33 1.72
CA HIS A 172 18.81 8.23 0.48
C HIS A 172 17.41 8.83 0.63
N HIS A 173 16.84 8.75 1.83
CA HIS A 173 15.56 9.36 2.15
C HIS A 173 15.59 10.89 1.98
N VAL A 174 16.65 11.55 2.46
CA VAL A 174 16.82 13.01 2.32
C VAL A 174 16.86 13.43 0.85
N TRP A 175 17.60 12.68 0.01
CA TRP A 175 17.70 12.97 -1.42
C TRP A 175 16.40 12.68 -2.19
N LEU A 176 15.67 11.63 -1.82
CA LEU A 176 14.43 11.25 -2.49
C LEU A 176 13.21 12.09 -2.06
N LEU A 177 13.28 12.74 -0.91
CA LEU A 177 12.15 13.50 -0.36
C LEU A 177 11.69 14.65 -1.28
N PRO A 178 12.58 15.49 -1.86
CA PRO A 178 12.17 16.51 -2.84
C PRO A 178 11.51 15.92 -4.09
N CYS A 179 12.04 14.82 -4.62
CA CYS A 179 11.46 14.14 -5.78
C CYS A 179 10.08 13.58 -5.47
N SER A 180 9.93 12.97 -4.30
CA SER A 180 8.65 12.43 -3.81
C SER A 180 7.63 13.54 -3.56
N PHE A 181 8.08 14.71 -3.11
CA PHE A 181 7.21 15.88 -2.92
C PHE A 181 6.68 16.41 -4.25
N VAL A 182 7.52 16.53 -5.27
CA VAL A 182 7.09 16.88 -6.63
C VAL A 182 6.08 15.85 -7.15
N GLY A 183 6.38 14.55 -6.97
CA GLY A 183 5.46 13.47 -7.32
C GLY A 183 4.12 13.54 -6.57
N HIS A 184 4.13 13.94 -5.30
CA HIS A 184 2.92 14.13 -4.50
C HIS A 184 2.04 15.28 -5.06
N VAL A 185 2.65 16.42 -5.38
CA VAL A 185 1.92 17.58 -5.96
C VAL A 185 1.34 17.24 -7.34
N LEU A 186 2.13 16.58 -8.20
CA LEU A 186 1.65 16.13 -9.51
C LEU A 186 0.56 15.07 -9.37
N GLY A 187 0.71 14.14 -8.44
CA GLY A 187 -0.26 13.09 -8.16
C GLY A 187 -1.59 13.63 -7.66
N ASP A 188 -1.59 14.64 -6.81
CA ASP A 188 -2.82 15.27 -6.31
C ASP A 188 -3.59 16.01 -7.43
N ARG A 189 -2.86 16.71 -8.31
CA ARG A 189 -3.45 17.33 -9.51
C ARG A 189 -4.04 16.30 -10.47
N MET A 190 -3.30 15.22 -10.71
CA MET A 190 -3.72 14.14 -11.60
C MET A 190 -4.91 13.36 -11.03
N HIS A 191 -4.91 13.11 -9.73
CA HIS A 191 -6.05 12.51 -9.04
C HIS A 191 -7.32 13.34 -9.18
N SER A 192 -7.22 14.66 -8.97
CA SER A 192 -8.34 15.58 -9.14
C SER A 192 -8.90 15.62 -10.57
N TYR A 193 -8.04 15.43 -11.56
CA TYR A 193 -8.42 15.31 -12.98
C TYR A 193 -9.10 13.97 -13.28
N LEU A 194 -8.51 12.86 -12.83
CA LEU A 194 -9.00 11.50 -13.09
C LEU A 194 -10.33 11.19 -12.40
N VAL A 195 -10.51 11.69 -11.16
CA VAL A 195 -11.78 11.51 -10.43
C VAL A 195 -12.95 12.18 -11.14
N LYS A 196 -12.69 13.28 -11.89
CA LYS A 196 -13.73 13.94 -12.69
C LYS A 196 -14.12 13.19 -13.95
N GLN A 197 -13.26 12.30 -14.46
CA GLN A 197 -13.48 11.66 -15.76
C GLN A 197 -13.96 10.21 -15.72
N GLU A 198 -14.01 9.56 -14.54
CA GLU A 198 -14.43 8.14 -14.38
C GLU A 198 -13.87 7.22 -15.49
N THR A 199 -12.55 7.23 -15.74
CA THR A 199 -11.96 6.54 -16.90
C THR A 199 -11.52 5.11 -16.57
N PRO A 200 -12.33 4.09 -16.92
CA PRO A 200 -11.95 2.66 -16.78
C PRO A 200 -10.67 2.32 -17.57
N ALA A 201 -10.41 3.08 -18.65
CA ALA A 201 -9.24 2.90 -19.51
C ALA A 201 -7.91 3.09 -18.74
N PHE A 202 -7.83 4.05 -17.82
CA PHE A 202 -6.62 4.27 -17.01
C PHE A 202 -6.25 3.04 -16.17
N TYR A 203 -7.21 2.45 -15.47
CA TYR A 203 -6.97 1.26 -14.66
C TYR A 203 -6.56 0.04 -15.50
N ARG A 204 -7.12 -0.10 -16.71
CA ARG A 204 -6.73 -1.17 -17.65
C ARG A 204 -5.29 -1.01 -18.13
N VAL A 205 -4.90 0.19 -18.58
CA VAL A 205 -3.52 0.47 -19.02
C VAL A 205 -2.54 0.22 -17.88
N LEU A 206 -2.86 0.70 -16.68
CA LEU A 206 -2.07 0.46 -15.48
C LEU A 206 -1.96 -1.04 -15.16
N GLY A 207 -3.07 -1.77 -15.23
CA GLY A 207 -3.09 -3.21 -15.02
C GLY A 207 -2.21 -3.96 -16.03
N ILE A 208 -2.27 -3.61 -17.32
CA ILE A 208 -1.42 -4.21 -18.36
C ILE A 208 0.06 -3.95 -18.07
N ALA A 209 0.43 -2.71 -17.74
CA ALA A 209 1.81 -2.37 -17.39
C ALA A 209 2.31 -3.18 -16.19
N LEU A 210 1.49 -3.32 -15.14
CA LEU A 210 1.82 -4.11 -13.95
C LEU A 210 1.94 -5.61 -14.26
N VAL A 211 1.11 -6.16 -15.15
CA VAL A 211 1.22 -7.56 -15.62
C VAL A 211 2.56 -7.77 -16.30
N VAL A 212 2.91 -6.91 -17.26
CA VAL A 212 4.18 -7.03 -18.00
C VAL A 212 5.37 -6.98 -17.02
N VAL A 213 5.40 -5.99 -16.13
CA VAL A 213 6.48 -5.84 -15.14
C VAL A 213 6.56 -7.04 -14.20
N SER A 214 5.41 -7.51 -13.69
CA SER A 214 5.38 -8.64 -12.75
C SER A 214 5.82 -9.95 -13.42
N LEU A 215 5.37 -10.22 -14.65
CA LEU A 215 5.80 -11.41 -15.40
C LEU A 215 7.28 -11.35 -15.70
N THR A 216 7.80 -10.21 -16.17
CA THR A 216 9.23 -10.03 -16.42
C THR A 216 10.05 -10.28 -15.15
N GLY A 217 9.62 -9.73 -14.01
CA GLY A 217 10.32 -9.92 -12.74
C GLY A 217 10.25 -11.35 -12.21
N LEU A 218 9.14 -12.08 -12.42
CA LEU A 218 9.01 -13.48 -12.04
C LEU A 218 9.88 -14.42 -12.90
N VAL A 219 10.07 -14.10 -14.17
CA VAL A 219 10.86 -14.92 -15.11
C VAL A 219 12.35 -14.61 -15.00
N LYS A 220 12.74 -13.39 -14.59
CA LYS A 220 14.14 -12.95 -14.49
C LYS A 220 15.06 -13.92 -13.73
N PRO A 221 14.70 -14.46 -12.54
CA PRO A 221 15.55 -15.41 -11.81
C PRO A 221 15.81 -16.73 -12.55
N PHE A 222 14.91 -17.12 -13.47
CA PHE A 222 15.05 -18.37 -14.24
C PHE A 222 15.92 -18.20 -15.50
N ILE A 223 16.08 -16.94 -15.98
CA ILE A 223 16.86 -16.65 -17.20
C ILE A 223 18.28 -16.22 -16.84
N PHE A 224 18.45 -15.48 -15.75
CA PHE A 224 19.70 -14.82 -15.37
C PHE A 224 20.23 -15.26 -14.00
N GLY A 225 19.64 -16.31 -13.38
CA GLY A 225 20.05 -16.86 -12.09
C GLY A 225 21.06 -18.00 -12.16
#